data_c525892d6ae261485778c5e1892f0e11
#
_entry.id   c525892d6ae261485778c5e1892f0e11
#
_cell.length_a   1.000
_cell.length_b   1.000
_cell.length_c   1.000
_cell.angle_alpha   90.00
_cell.angle_beta   90.00
_cell.angle_gamma   90.00
#
_symmetry.space_group_name_H-M   'P 1'
#
loop_
_entity.id
_entity.type
_entity.pdbx_description
1 polymer ?
#
loop_
_entity_poly.entity_id
_entity_poly.type
_entity_poly.pdbx_seq_one_letter_code
_entity_poly.pdbx_strand_id
1 'polypeptide(L)'
;LFESKTIKRRNRRLKQIKLNSVIRPELESYVKFYGLEPEDWIFFSLKNPANPIDRFRAYLILKDAAEKSGITKFGTHSMRKTLAYNIYMQTKDLALVMRMLNHTDQKFTLRYIGIDQRNIDEAYEEFSIEV
;
A
#
# COMPACT_ATOMS: atom_id res chain seq x y z
N LEU A 1 -11.88 2.39 17.33
CA LEU A 1 -12.13 2.12 15.91
C LEU A 1 -11.95 3.44 15.15
N PHE A 2 -10.80 3.63 14.50
CA PHE A 2 -10.60 4.82 13.68
C PHE A 2 -11.21 4.56 12.31
N GLU A 3 -12.38 5.15 12.05
CA GLU A 3 -12.95 5.22 10.71
C GLU A 3 -12.34 6.41 9.99
N SER A 4 -11.59 6.16 8.94
CA SER A 4 -11.12 7.21 8.04
C SER A 4 -12.32 7.83 7.32
N LYS A 5 -12.62 9.11 7.59
CA LYS A 5 -13.60 9.88 6.82
C LYS A 5 -13.15 9.99 5.37
N THR A 6 -13.78 9.19 4.52
CA THR A 6 -13.66 9.36 3.08
C THR A 6 -14.71 10.38 2.63
N ILE A 7 -14.26 11.51 2.09
CA ILE A 7 -15.14 12.51 1.47
C ILE A 7 -16.12 11.80 0.54
N LYS A 8 -17.42 12.05 0.73
CA LYS A 8 -18.52 11.57 -0.10
C LYS A 8 -18.30 11.95 -1.58
N ARG A 9 -17.59 11.12 -2.33
CA ARG A 9 -17.83 11.00 -3.76
C ARG A 9 -18.88 9.91 -3.93
N ARG A 10 -19.99 10.24 -4.56
CA ARG A 10 -21.14 9.38 -4.86
C ARG A 10 -20.70 7.93 -5.07
N ASN A 11 -21.24 7.00 -4.25
CA ASN A 11 -21.13 5.54 -4.37
C ASN A 11 -19.78 4.84 -4.15
N ARG A 12 -18.84 5.37 -3.38
CA ARG A 12 -17.72 4.55 -2.90
C ARG A 12 -18.06 3.89 -1.57
N ARG A 13 -18.14 2.56 -1.56
CA ARG A 13 -18.22 1.79 -0.32
C ARG A 13 -16.99 2.12 0.51
N LEU A 14 -17.19 2.47 1.78
CA LEU A 14 -16.10 2.64 2.75
C LEU A 14 -15.35 1.32 2.85
N LYS A 15 -14.04 1.35 2.66
CA LYS A 15 -13.19 0.18 2.84
C LYS A 15 -12.58 0.26 4.23
N GLN A 16 -12.95 -0.67 5.09
CA GLN A 16 -12.29 -0.84 6.39
C GLN A 16 -10.96 -1.55 6.19
N ILE A 17 -9.90 -1.00 6.77
CA ILE A 17 -8.56 -1.59 6.74
C ILE A 17 -8.15 -1.83 8.18
N LYS A 18 -7.85 -3.11 8.50
CA LYS A 18 -7.31 -3.47 9.79
C LYS A 18 -5.87 -2.95 9.91
N LEU A 19 -5.61 -2.15 10.93
CA LEU A 19 -4.24 -1.77 11.29
C LEU A 19 -3.55 -2.97 11.95
N ASN A 20 -2.36 -3.30 11.48
CA ASN A 20 -1.56 -4.34 12.11
C ASN A 20 -0.96 -3.87 13.44
N SER A 21 -0.42 -4.81 14.24
CA SER A 21 0.14 -4.54 15.56
C SER A 21 1.37 -3.63 15.55
N VAL A 22 2.08 -3.56 14.43
CA VAL A 22 3.30 -2.73 14.28
C VAL A 22 2.94 -1.28 14.02
N ILE A 23 2.03 -1.02 13.08
CA ILE A 23 1.66 0.35 12.68
C ILE A 23 0.73 1.03 13.68
N ARG A 24 -0.07 0.26 14.42
CA ARG A 24 -1.05 0.82 15.34
C ARG A 24 -0.44 1.74 16.41
N PRO A 25 0.60 1.34 17.17
CA PRO A 25 1.21 2.19 18.20
C PRO A 25 1.79 3.48 17.61
N GLU A 26 2.43 3.37 16.44
CA GLU A 26 3.02 4.53 15.75
C GLU A 26 1.94 5.54 15.34
N LEU A 27 0.81 5.03 14.82
CA LEU A 27 -0.29 5.90 14.44
C LEU A 27 -0.99 6.53 15.65
N GLU A 28 -1.15 5.79 16.75
CA GLU A 28 -1.69 6.30 18.01
C GLU A 28 -0.78 7.40 18.59
N SER A 29 0.54 7.19 18.56
CA SER A 29 1.53 8.19 18.96
C SER A 29 1.47 9.45 18.10
N TYR A 30 1.33 9.27 16.79
CA TYR A 30 1.16 10.37 15.85
C TYR A 30 -0.11 11.17 16.12
N VAL A 31 -1.25 10.49 16.30
CA VAL A 31 -2.55 11.13 16.62
C VAL A 31 -2.45 11.92 17.92
N LYS A 32 -1.83 11.34 18.95
CA LYS A 32 -1.61 12.01 20.24
C LYS A 32 -0.69 13.23 20.11
N PHE A 33 0.41 13.08 19.37
CA PHE A 33 1.39 14.18 19.18
C PHE A 33 0.76 15.41 18.53
N TYR A 34 -0.10 15.22 17.54
CA TYR A 34 -0.79 16.31 16.87
C TYR A 34 -2.13 16.71 17.52
N GLY A 35 -2.56 16.02 18.58
CA GLY A 35 -3.84 16.30 19.26
C GLY A 35 -5.05 16.10 18.35
N LEU A 36 -5.01 15.09 17.45
CA LEU A 36 -6.08 14.88 16.47
C LEU A 36 -7.30 14.25 17.11
N GLU A 37 -8.47 14.84 16.82
CA GLU A 37 -9.78 14.31 17.21
C GLU A 37 -10.30 13.30 16.15
N PRO A 38 -11.32 12.47 16.48
CA PRO A 38 -11.85 11.47 15.56
C PRO A 38 -12.37 12.03 14.23
N GLU A 39 -12.69 13.31 14.19
CA GLU A 39 -13.21 14.02 13.02
C GLU A 39 -12.11 14.61 12.15
N ASP A 40 -10.87 14.65 12.63
CA ASP A 40 -9.76 15.27 11.96
C ASP A 40 -9.16 14.35 10.86
N TRP A 41 -8.49 14.98 9.91
CA TRP A 41 -7.71 14.27 8.92
C TRP A 41 -6.41 13.75 9.54
N ILE A 42 -6.16 12.45 9.50
CA ILE A 42 -4.88 11.88 9.94
C ILE A 42 -3.72 12.52 9.16
N PHE A 43 -3.85 12.61 7.85
CA PHE A 43 -2.88 13.29 7.00
C PHE A 43 -3.46 14.64 6.55
N PHE A 44 -3.32 15.63 7.41
CA PHE A 44 -3.81 16.98 7.15
C PHE A 44 -2.80 17.84 6.39
N SER A 45 -3.28 18.91 5.79
CA SER A 45 -2.44 19.93 5.17
C SER A 45 -1.86 20.87 6.22
N LEU A 46 -0.53 21.03 6.23
CA LEU A 46 0.12 21.99 7.13
C LEU A 46 -0.26 23.47 6.86
N LYS A 47 -0.74 23.76 5.65
CA LYS A 47 -1.23 25.11 5.30
C LYS A 47 -2.63 25.38 5.83
N ASN A 48 -3.46 24.36 5.84
CA ASN A 48 -4.84 24.43 6.34
C ASN A 48 -5.23 23.07 6.92
N PRO A 49 -5.11 22.88 8.26
CA PRO A 49 -5.38 21.59 8.90
C PRO A 49 -6.81 21.07 8.75
N ALA A 50 -7.77 21.93 8.43
CA ALA A 50 -9.13 21.50 8.12
C ALA A 50 -9.24 20.69 6.81
N ASN A 51 -8.21 20.68 5.98
CA ASN A 51 -8.16 19.95 4.73
C ASN A 51 -7.12 18.82 4.78
N PRO A 52 -7.34 17.72 4.05
CA PRO A 52 -6.32 16.68 3.90
C PRO A 52 -5.12 17.20 3.10
N ILE A 53 -3.98 16.57 3.30
CA ILE A 53 -2.81 16.77 2.44
C ILE A 53 -3.17 16.47 0.98
N ASP A 54 -2.72 17.30 0.05
CA ASP A 54 -2.92 17.04 -1.37
C ASP A 54 -2.01 15.90 -1.89
N ARG A 55 -2.42 15.28 -2.99
CA ARG A 55 -1.75 14.11 -3.55
C ARG A 55 -0.30 14.41 -3.96
N PHE A 56 -0.05 15.58 -4.53
CA PHE A 56 1.28 15.95 -4.99
C PHE A 56 2.23 16.17 -3.81
N ARG A 57 1.76 16.85 -2.78
CA ARG A 57 2.55 17.06 -1.56
C ARG A 57 2.87 15.73 -0.84
N ALA A 58 1.89 14.84 -0.73
CA ALA A 58 2.11 13.50 -0.18
C ALA A 58 3.15 12.72 -0.98
N TYR A 59 3.09 12.79 -2.31
CA TYR A 59 4.09 12.18 -3.19
C TYR A 59 5.49 12.75 -2.96
N LEU A 60 5.64 14.08 -2.84
CA LEU A 60 6.94 14.70 -2.59
C LEU A 60 7.56 14.27 -1.27
N ILE A 61 6.76 14.16 -0.20
CA ILE A 61 7.23 13.68 1.12
C ILE A 61 7.74 12.24 1.00
N LEU A 62 6.98 11.37 0.34
CA LEU A 62 7.38 9.97 0.16
C LEU A 62 8.60 9.83 -0.75
N LYS A 63 8.70 10.66 -1.77
CA LYS A 63 9.85 10.69 -2.68
C LYS A 63 11.13 11.11 -1.95
N ASP A 64 11.07 12.19 -1.18
CA ASP A 64 12.19 12.67 -0.36
C ASP A 64 12.66 11.60 0.64
N ALA A 65 11.72 10.93 1.31
CA ALA A 65 12.05 9.82 2.21
C ALA A 65 12.70 8.64 1.47
N ALA A 66 12.22 8.31 0.28
CA ALA A 66 12.79 7.25 -0.55
C ALA A 66 14.23 7.59 -0.98
N GLU A 67 14.47 8.81 -1.44
CA GLU A 67 15.80 9.30 -1.86
C GLU A 67 16.78 9.27 -0.69
N LYS A 68 16.38 9.73 0.50
CA LYS A 68 17.20 9.67 1.73
C LYS A 68 17.50 8.24 2.17
N SER A 69 16.66 7.28 1.80
CA SER A 69 16.86 5.85 2.05
C SER A 69 17.60 5.13 0.92
N GLY A 70 18.14 5.85 -0.07
CA GLY A 70 18.87 5.28 -1.21
C GLY A 70 17.99 4.61 -2.27
N ILE A 71 16.66 4.81 -2.22
CA ILE A 71 15.73 4.24 -3.20
C ILE A 71 15.62 5.18 -4.39
N THR A 72 16.26 4.82 -5.50
CA THR A 72 16.34 5.65 -6.72
C THR A 72 15.09 5.56 -7.61
N LYS A 73 14.35 4.43 -7.55
CA LYS A 73 13.17 4.19 -8.38
C LYS A 73 11.92 4.14 -7.49
N PHE A 74 11.36 5.30 -7.18
CA PHE A 74 10.13 5.44 -6.41
C PHE A 74 9.00 6.00 -7.28
N GLY A 75 7.84 5.37 -7.22
CA GLY A 75 6.61 5.83 -7.89
C GLY A 75 5.40 5.77 -6.98
N THR A 76 4.31 6.39 -7.38
CA THR A 76 3.06 6.49 -6.59
C THR A 76 2.48 5.13 -6.17
N HIS A 77 2.80 4.08 -6.91
CA HIS A 77 2.35 2.71 -6.65
C HIS A 77 3.41 1.81 -6.01
N SER A 78 4.64 2.29 -5.79
CA SER A 78 5.75 1.45 -5.31
C SER A 78 5.42 0.75 -4.00
N MET A 79 4.99 1.48 -2.98
CA MET A 79 4.65 0.90 -1.67
C MET A 79 3.52 -0.13 -1.77
N ARG A 80 2.50 0.17 -2.59
CA ARG A 80 1.38 -0.76 -2.81
C ARG A 80 1.81 -2.04 -3.53
N LYS A 81 2.70 -1.92 -4.52
CA LYS A 81 3.30 -3.07 -5.21
C LYS A 81 4.14 -3.92 -4.26
N THR A 82 5.02 -3.29 -3.49
CA THR A 82 5.87 -3.96 -2.52
C THR A 82 5.06 -4.73 -1.48
N LEU A 83 4.01 -4.11 -0.93
CA LEU A 83 3.12 -4.80 0.00
C LEU A 83 2.46 -6.03 -0.64
N ALA A 84 1.90 -5.86 -1.83
CA ALA A 84 1.23 -6.94 -2.56
C ALA A 84 2.19 -8.08 -2.91
N TYR A 85 3.40 -7.75 -3.37
CA TYR A 85 4.46 -8.72 -3.64
C TYR A 85 4.84 -9.53 -2.38
N ASN A 86 5.11 -8.84 -1.26
CA ASN A 86 5.50 -9.49 -0.01
C ASN A 86 4.41 -10.43 0.51
N ILE A 87 3.14 -10.01 0.43
CA ILE A 87 2.02 -10.87 0.82
C ILE A 87 1.93 -12.10 -0.09
N TYR A 88 2.09 -11.93 -1.39
CA TYR A 88 2.12 -13.06 -2.32
C TYR A 88 3.28 -14.01 -2.02
N MET A 89 4.47 -13.49 -1.78
CA MET A 89 5.64 -14.32 -1.47
C MET A 89 5.47 -15.13 -0.20
N GLN A 90 4.81 -14.57 0.82
CA GLN A 90 4.54 -15.24 2.09
C GLN A 90 3.40 -16.25 2.02
N THR A 91 2.32 -15.91 1.30
CA THR A 91 1.08 -16.71 1.33
C THR A 91 0.90 -17.60 0.11
N LYS A 92 1.53 -17.25 -1.01
CA LYS A 92 1.30 -17.81 -2.34
C LYS A 92 -0.17 -17.76 -2.79
N ASP A 93 -0.99 -16.96 -2.10
CA ASP A 93 -2.42 -16.81 -2.38
C ASP A 93 -2.67 -15.58 -3.28
N LEU A 94 -2.78 -15.85 -4.58
CA LEU A 94 -3.07 -14.81 -5.58
C LEU A 94 -4.48 -14.22 -5.40
N ALA A 95 -5.45 -15.04 -4.97
CA ALA A 95 -6.83 -14.56 -4.78
C ALA A 95 -6.90 -13.54 -3.63
N LEU A 96 -6.14 -13.76 -2.54
CA LEU A 96 -5.99 -12.81 -1.45
C LEU A 96 -5.43 -11.47 -1.96
N VAL A 97 -4.34 -11.51 -2.75
CA VAL A 97 -3.70 -10.32 -3.32
C VAL A 97 -4.66 -9.57 -4.25
N MET A 98 -5.37 -10.28 -5.12
CA MET A 98 -6.39 -9.69 -6.00
C MET A 98 -7.46 -8.95 -5.21
N ARG A 99 -7.98 -9.56 -4.16
CA ARG A 99 -8.99 -8.93 -3.28
C ARG A 99 -8.45 -7.68 -2.59
N MET A 100 -7.21 -7.72 -2.08
CA MET A 100 -6.56 -6.56 -1.45
C MET A 100 -6.37 -5.40 -2.43
N LEU A 101 -5.95 -5.71 -3.65
CA LEU A 101 -5.73 -4.73 -4.71
C LEU A 101 -7.03 -4.30 -5.41
N ASN A 102 -8.13 -5.00 -5.17
CA ASN A 102 -9.40 -4.85 -5.89
C ASN A 102 -9.22 -5.07 -7.42
N HIS A 103 -8.45 -6.10 -7.76
CA HIS A 103 -8.23 -6.53 -9.13
C HIS A 103 -9.17 -7.70 -9.48
N THR A 104 -9.63 -7.72 -10.70
CA THR A 104 -10.50 -8.78 -11.25
C THR A 104 -9.77 -9.73 -12.19
N ASP A 105 -8.56 -9.38 -12.63
CA ASP A 105 -7.76 -10.13 -13.58
C ASP A 105 -6.48 -10.65 -12.94
N GLN A 106 -6.23 -11.97 -13.11
CA GLN A 106 -5.06 -12.63 -12.53
C GLN A 106 -3.76 -12.23 -13.25
N LYS A 107 -3.77 -12.17 -14.59
CA LYS A 107 -2.58 -11.80 -15.38
C LYS A 107 -2.15 -10.37 -15.07
N PHE A 108 -3.14 -9.48 -14.92
CA PHE A 108 -2.86 -8.10 -14.51
C PHE A 108 -2.24 -8.06 -13.11
N THR A 109 -2.74 -8.87 -12.16
CA THR A 109 -2.23 -8.91 -10.79
C THR A 109 -0.81 -9.44 -10.74
N LEU A 110 -0.51 -10.54 -11.44
CA LEU A 110 0.84 -11.11 -11.51
C LEU A 110 1.83 -10.11 -12.08
N ARG A 111 1.50 -9.49 -13.22
CA ARG A 111 2.33 -8.42 -13.80
C ARG A 111 2.50 -7.24 -12.84
N TYR A 112 1.43 -6.86 -12.14
CA TYR A 112 1.45 -5.75 -11.20
C TYR A 112 2.44 -5.98 -10.04
N ILE A 113 2.52 -7.21 -9.51
CA ILE A 113 3.47 -7.59 -8.45
C ILE A 113 4.84 -8.01 -8.99
N GLY A 114 5.05 -8.03 -10.29
CA GLY A 114 6.34 -8.34 -10.92
C GLY A 114 6.62 -9.83 -11.09
N ILE A 115 5.60 -10.67 -11.03
CA ILE A 115 5.70 -12.08 -11.41
C ILE A 115 5.50 -12.16 -12.93
N ASP A 116 6.55 -12.44 -13.65
CA ASP A 116 6.57 -12.47 -15.10
C ASP A 116 7.13 -13.83 -15.63
N GLN A 117 7.40 -13.88 -16.93
CA GLN A 117 7.91 -15.08 -17.58
C GLN A 117 9.22 -15.59 -16.97
N ARG A 118 10.09 -14.71 -16.46
CA ARG A 118 11.36 -15.12 -15.83
C ARG A 118 11.15 -16.01 -14.62
N ASN A 119 10.11 -15.75 -13.82
CA ASN A 119 9.81 -16.62 -12.68
C ASN A 119 9.31 -18.00 -13.12
N ILE A 120 8.68 -18.08 -14.31
CA ILE A 120 8.27 -19.35 -14.91
C ILE A 120 9.50 -20.09 -15.42
N ASP A 121 10.41 -19.39 -16.09
CA ASP A 121 11.64 -19.95 -16.62
C ASP A 121 12.55 -20.47 -15.49
N GLU A 122 12.70 -19.69 -14.40
CA GLU A 122 13.40 -20.11 -13.19
C GLU A 122 12.79 -21.38 -12.59
N ALA A 123 11.46 -21.47 -12.52
CA ALA A 123 10.78 -22.66 -12.02
C ALA A 123 11.02 -23.90 -12.91
N TYR A 124 11.14 -23.74 -14.22
CA TYR A 124 11.49 -24.84 -15.11
C TYR A 124 12.94 -25.33 -14.90
N GLU A 125 13.87 -24.45 -14.59
CA GLU A 125 15.25 -24.82 -14.30
C GLU A 125 15.38 -25.53 -12.94
N GLU A 126 14.60 -25.10 -11.93
CA GLU A 126 14.63 -25.70 -10.59
C GLU A 126 13.95 -27.08 -10.54
N PHE A 127 12.95 -27.35 -11.41
CA PHE A 127 12.22 -28.60 -11.45
C PHE A 127 12.73 -29.50 -12.59
N SER A 128 14.02 -29.86 -12.59
CA SER A 128 14.54 -30.92 -13.42
C SER A 128 14.07 -32.27 -12.86
N ILE A 129 13.31 -33.03 -13.67
CA ILE A 129 12.99 -34.42 -13.37
C ILE A 129 14.27 -35.20 -13.65
N GLU A 130 14.92 -35.74 -12.62
CA GLU A 130 15.95 -36.77 -12.82
C GLU A 130 15.25 -38.02 -13.34
N VAL A 131 15.54 -38.39 -14.61
CA VAL A 131 15.07 -39.60 -15.25
C VAL A 131 16.16 -40.68 -15.12
#